data_8013f151829a82fbf094f5629aea136e
#
_entry.id   8013f151829a82fbf094f5629aea136e
#
_cell.length_a   1.000
_cell.length_b   1.000
_cell.length_c   1.000
_cell.angle_alpha   90.00
_cell.angle_beta   90.00
_cell.angle_gamma   90.00
#
_symmetry.space_group_name_H-M   'P 1'
#
loop_
_entity.id
_entity.type
_entity.pdbx_description
1 polymer ?
#
loop_
_entity_poly.entity_id
_entity_poly.type
_entity_poly.pdbx_seq_one_letter_code
_entity_poly.pdbx_strand_id
1 'polypeptide(L)'
;MFDFHKLWGRDKEPKGRSFSFDCPLVVLQSDDWGRVGVRDTEGYELLRASAIRLGENPYDFYTLETAEDVIALRDVLQRHRDYTGRSACLVMNFLMSNLNFQKMIAGNRQQMELLPLTEGLPGSWKRPGLFEAYRQGMADGIFYPALHGLTHFCSLAAEHVLAKGGERADLLRTFWKAETPYIYWRMPWIGYEYYNPEKPQAGFLAAEKQASSIRRAAEIFAKFFSMKPISACAPGYRANHDTHLAWSQCGVRVAQNGSGSPLAPHMDDCEILNLHRTIDIEPAMRDLPIEKYVQLAEGCFARGVPAIISVHAINFHSTLKNFRTPTLQTLDLFLSALQAKHPNLLYVHDADLYDIVMRGKLRNSYGQIPITVKVRNN
;
A
#
# COMPACT_ATOMS: atom_id res chain seq x y z
N MET A 1 -11.75 13.44 -13.33
CA MET A 1 -10.32 13.57 -13.02
C MET A 1 -10.25 14.15 -11.61
N PHE A 2 -10.15 13.30 -10.60
CA PHE A 2 -10.02 13.76 -9.21
C PHE A 2 -8.56 14.13 -8.97
N ASP A 3 -8.34 15.41 -8.77
CA ASP A 3 -7.03 16.00 -8.47
C ASP A 3 -6.73 15.74 -6.98
N PHE A 4 -6.00 14.66 -6.69
CA PHE A 4 -5.58 14.29 -5.33
C PHE A 4 -4.69 15.35 -4.68
N HIS A 5 -4.11 16.28 -5.45
CA HIS A 5 -3.20 17.31 -4.97
C HIS A 5 -3.87 18.49 -4.24
N LYS A 6 -5.20 18.62 -4.28
CA LYS A 6 -5.90 19.79 -3.70
C LYS A 6 -6.36 19.66 -2.24
N LEU A 7 -6.14 18.53 -1.58
CA LEU A 7 -6.65 18.30 -0.22
C LEU A 7 -5.63 18.50 0.91
N TRP A 8 -4.36 18.77 0.58
CA TRP A 8 -3.34 19.02 1.58
C TRP A 8 -3.04 20.52 1.63
N GLY A 9 -3.32 21.12 2.80
CA GLY A 9 -2.96 22.50 3.09
C GLY A 9 -1.46 22.73 2.94
N ARG A 10 -1.08 23.95 2.53
CA ARG A 10 0.29 24.42 2.30
C ARG A 10 1.28 23.78 3.28
N ASP A 11 2.37 23.25 2.72
CA ASP A 11 3.53 22.67 3.39
C ASP A 11 3.96 23.50 4.62
N LYS A 12 3.39 23.19 5.78
CA LYS A 12 4.01 23.55 7.05
C LYS A 12 5.07 22.49 7.29
N GLU A 13 6.32 22.90 7.44
CA GLU A 13 7.37 22.00 7.88
C GLU A 13 6.89 21.23 9.11
N PRO A 14 7.04 19.88 9.12
CA PRO A 14 6.56 19.07 10.22
C PRO A 14 7.26 19.50 11.51
N LYS A 15 6.51 19.66 12.58
CA LYS A 15 7.06 19.89 13.90
C LYS A 15 7.81 18.63 14.36
N GLY A 16 9.02 18.80 14.86
CA GLY A 16 9.82 17.70 15.40
C GLY A 16 11.18 17.55 14.73
N ARG A 17 11.82 16.40 14.95
CA ARG A 17 13.12 16.08 14.37
C ARG A 17 12.97 15.60 12.93
N SER A 18 13.59 16.26 11.99
CA SER A 18 13.67 15.82 10.60
C SER A 18 15.09 15.35 10.24
N PHE A 19 15.20 14.48 9.22
CA PHE A 19 16.42 13.75 8.91
C PHE A 19 16.80 13.90 7.44
N SER A 20 18.09 14.08 7.17
CA SER A 20 18.64 14.04 5.83
C SER A 20 19.91 13.21 5.78
N PHE A 21 20.26 12.70 4.60
CA PHE A 21 21.26 11.67 4.38
C PHE A 21 22.32 12.16 3.38
N ASP A 22 23.54 11.66 3.50
CA ASP A 22 24.67 12.00 2.63
C ASP A 22 24.83 11.06 1.42
N CYS A 23 23.96 10.06 1.30
CA CYS A 23 23.97 9.10 0.20
C CYS A 23 22.59 8.95 -0.43
N PRO A 24 22.50 8.55 -1.71
CA PRO A 24 21.24 8.34 -2.40
C PRO A 24 20.55 7.06 -1.89
N LEU A 25 19.46 7.24 -1.13
CA LEU A 25 18.62 6.15 -0.63
C LEU A 25 17.38 5.99 -1.52
N VAL A 26 17.06 4.77 -1.90
CA VAL A 26 15.90 4.41 -2.73
C VAL A 26 15.01 3.45 -1.97
N VAL A 27 13.74 3.83 -1.82
CA VAL A 27 12.69 3.01 -1.19
C VAL A 27 11.60 2.75 -2.22
N LEU A 28 11.19 1.50 -2.40
CA LEU A 28 10.02 1.14 -3.20
C LEU A 28 8.88 0.75 -2.25
N GLN A 29 7.72 1.38 -2.37
CA GLN A 29 6.53 1.12 -1.54
C GLN A 29 5.33 0.83 -2.42
N SER A 30 4.53 -0.18 -2.07
CA SER A 30 3.39 -0.60 -2.87
C SER A 30 2.19 -0.94 -2.00
N ASP A 31 1.01 -0.42 -2.35
CA ASP A 31 -0.22 -0.61 -1.60
C ASP A 31 -1.14 -1.66 -2.22
N ASP A 32 -2.15 -2.06 -1.43
CA ASP A 32 -3.29 -2.89 -1.83
C ASP A 32 -3.00 -4.39 -2.00
N TRP A 33 -1.90 -4.93 -1.48
CA TRP A 33 -1.58 -6.35 -1.59
C TRP A 33 -2.52 -7.24 -0.76
N GLY A 34 -2.85 -8.42 -1.32
CA GLY A 34 -3.78 -9.36 -0.66
C GLY A 34 -5.24 -8.92 -0.68
N ARG A 35 -5.56 -7.83 -1.35
CA ARG A 35 -6.92 -7.28 -1.47
C ARG A 35 -7.63 -7.84 -2.68
N VAL A 36 -8.81 -8.46 -2.46
CA VAL A 36 -9.67 -8.90 -3.57
C VAL A 36 -10.42 -7.71 -4.18
N GLY A 37 -10.54 -7.73 -5.50
CA GLY A 37 -11.29 -6.76 -6.29
C GLY A 37 -12.37 -7.43 -7.14
N VAL A 38 -12.39 -7.23 -8.46
CA VAL A 38 -13.20 -7.99 -9.40
C VAL A 38 -12.52 -9.35 -9.61
N ARG A 39 -13.25 -10.43 -9.33
CA ARG A 39 -12.68 -11.77 -9.18
C ARG A 39 -11.92 -12.26 -10.42
N ASP A 40 -12.59 -12.24 -11.54
CA ASP A 40 -12.12 -12.74 -12.84
C ASP A 40 -13.07 -12.27 -13.97
N THR A 41 -12.91 -12.81 -15.17
CA THR A 41 -13.77 -12.49 -16.31
C THR A 41 -15.25 -12.83 -16.03
N GLU A 42 -15.53 -13.93 -15.33
CA GLU A 42 -16.91 -14.29 -14.97
C GLU A 42 -17.51 -13.25 -14.01
N GLY A 43 -16.79 -12.87 -12.95
CA GLY A 43 -17.20 -11.81 -12.01
C GLY A 43 -17.40 -10.46 -12.71
N TYR A 44 -16.52 -10.13 -13.66
CA TYR A 44 -16.62 -8.93 -14.49
C TYR A 44 -17.92 -8.94 -15.33
N GLU A 45 -18.22 -10.05 -16.02
CA GLU A 45 -19.42 -10.17 -16.84
C GLU A 45 -20.71 -10.23 -15.99
N LEU A 46 -20.68 -10.82 -14.80
CA LEU A 46 -21.81 -10.77 -13.86
C LEU A 46 -22.17 -9.33 -13.44
N LEU A 47 -21.15 -8.51 -13.18
CA LEU A 47 -21.37 -7.09 -12.88
C LEU A 47 -21.94 -6.34 -14.08
N ARG A 48 -21.42 -6.58 -15.29
CA ARG A 48 -21.95 -5.98 -16.53
C ARG A 48 -23.42 -6.40 -16.79
N ALA A 49 -23.74 -7.67 -16.61
CA ALA A 49 -25.09 -8.19 -16.74
C ALA A 49 -26.06 -7.58 -15.72
N SER A 50 -25.54 -7.09 -14.59
CA SER A 50 -26.27 -6.35 -13.56
C SER A 50 -26.32 -4.84 -13.84
N ALA A 51 -26.12 -4.40 -15.08
CA ALA A 51 -26.11 -3.02 -15.55
C ALA A 51 -25.01 -2.12 -14.92
N ILE A 52 -23.97 -2.71 -14.36
CA ILE A 52 -22.80 -1.96 -13.91
C ILE A 52 -21.91 -1.66 -15.13
N ARG A 53 -21.74 -0.40 -15.46
CA ARG A 53 -20.81 0.03 -16.50
C ARG A 53 -19.38 -0.17 -16.01
N LEU A 54 -18.61 -1.03 -16.65
CA LEU A 54 -17.19 -1.27 -16.34
C LEU A 54 -16.33 -0.91 -17.56
N GLY A 55 -15.04 -0.66 -17.32
CA GLY A 55 -14.05 -0.33 -18.35
C GLY A 55 -13.77 1.16 -18.54
N GLU A 56 -14.40 2.02 -17.75
CA GLU A 56 -14.22 3.49 -17.79
C GLU A 56 -12.98 3.96 -17.00
N ASN A 57 -12.57 3.18 -16.00
CA ASN A 57 -11.45 3.51 -15.12
C ASN A 57 -10.56 2.27 -14.94
N PRO A 58 -9.23 2.39 -14.86
CA PRO A 58 -8.35 1.26 -14.59
C PRO A 58 -8.76 0.42 -13.37
N TYR A 59 -9.28 1.04 -12.30
CA TYR A 59 -9.77 0.31 -11.13
C TYR A 59 -11.02 -0.55 -11.37
N ASP A 60 -11.68 -0.45 -12.51
CA ASP A 60 -12.71 -1.41 -12.92
C ASP A 60 -12.11 -2.79 -13.23
N PHE A 61 -10.80 -2.84 -13.48
CA PHE A 61 -10.02 -4.06 -13.72
C PHE A 61 -9.16 -4.46 -12.51
N TYR A 62 -9.32 -3.75 -11.36
CA TYR A 62 -8.62 -4.15 -10.15
C TYR A 62 -9.11 -5.53 -9.69
N THR A 63 -8.18 -6.43 -9.45
CA THR A 63 -8.44 -7.82 -9.02
C THR A 63 -7.54 -8.17 -7.82
N LEU A 64 -7.16 -9.42 -7.67
CA LEU A 64 -6.08 -9.87 -6.81
C LEU A 64 -4.96 -10.38 -7.71
N GLU A 65 -3.74 -10.07 -7.39
CA GLU A 65 -2.56 -10.56 -8.09
C GLU A 65 -2.52 -12.09 -8.16
N THR A 66 -1.80 -12.62 -9.13
CA THR A 66 -1.51 -14.04 -9.27
C THR A 66 -0.09 -14.36 -8.76
N ALA A 67 0.23 -15.64 -8.57
CA ALA A 67 1.60 -16.06 -8.26
C ALA A 67 2.58 -15.62 -9.35
N GLU A 68 2.17 -15.69 -10.62
CA GLU A 68 2.98 -15.27 -11.77
C GLU A 68 3.23 -13.77 -11.78
N ASP A 69 2.26 -12.96 -11.34
CA ASP A 69 2.44 -11.51 -11.20
C ASP A 69 3.53 -11.20 -10.17
N VAL A 70 3.47 -11.86 -9.02
CA VAL A 70 4.42 -11.70 -7.90
C VAL A 70 5.82 -12.21 -8.29
N ILE A 71 5.91 -13.37 -8.96
CA ILE A 71 7.17 -13.95 -9.42
C ILE A 71 7.83 -13.03 -10.46
N ALA A 72 7.07 -12.54 -11.43
CA ALA A 72 7.59 -11.64 -12.46
C ALA A 72 8.14 -10.33 -11.87
N LEU A 73 7.46 -9.77 -10.85
CA LEU A 73 7.94 -8.60 -10.12
C LEU A 73 9.23 -8.91 -9.36
N ARG A 74 9.28 -10.03 -8.62
CA ARG A 74 10.47 -10.48 -7.92
C ARG A 74 11.67 -10.59 -8.86
N ASP A 75 11.48 -11.22 -10.03
CA ASP A 75 12.54 -11.45 -11.01
C ASP A 75 13.08 -10.14 -11.61
N VAL A 76 12.24 -9.11 -11.77
CA VAL A 76 12.71 -7.77 -12.15
C VAL A 76 13.55 -7.16 -11.04
N LEU A 77 13.02 -7.09 -9.82
CA LEU A 77 13.71 -6.44 -8.70
C LEU A 77 15.05 -7.11 -8.36
N GLN A 78 15.13 -8.44 -8.48
CA GLN A 78 16.34 -9.21 -8.17
C GLN A 78 17.51 -8.90 -9.11
N ARG A 79 17.27 -8.42 -10.33
CA ARG A 79 18.31 -8.02 -11.28
C ARG A 79 19.00 -6.71 -10.92
N HIS A 80 18.28 -5.81 -10.20
CA HIS A 80 18.79 -4.51 -9.82
C HIS A 80 19.48 -4.59 -8.47
N ARG A 81 20.80 -4.37 -8.45
CA ARG A 81 21.61 -4.46 -7.23
C ARG A 81 22.28 -3.12 -6.95
N ASP A 82 22.26 -2.70 -5.70
CA ASP A 82 23.03 -1.56 -5.24
C ASP A 82 24.54 -1.89 -5.16
N TYR A 83 25.36 -0.91 -4.82
CA TYR A 83 26.81 -1.09 -4.76
C TYR A 83 27.26 -2.10 -3.70
N THR A 84 26.40 -2.48 -2.75
CA THR A 84 26.67 -3.50 -1.74
C THR A 84 26.32 -4.91 -2.22
N GLY A 85 25.70 -5.01 -3.38
CA GLY A 85 25.18 -6.26 -3.94
C GLY A 85 23.76 -6.62 -3.49
N ARG A 86 23.12 -5.78 -2.64
CA ARG A 86 21.73 -5.97 -2.24
C ARG A 86 20.80 -5.68 -3.41
N SER A 87 19.83 -6.55 -3.62
CA SER A 87 18.81 -6.34 -4.65
C SER A 87 17.85 -5.20 -4.25
N ALA A 88 17.24 -4.58 -5.25
CA ALA A 88 16.09 -3.71 -5.04
C ALA A 88 15.02 -4.48 -4.27
N CYS A 89 14.45 -3.85 -3.24
CA CYS A 89 13.39 -4.46 -2.43
C CYS A 89 12.14 -3.59 -2.41
N LEU A 90 10.96 -4.25 -2.42
CA LEU A 90 9.66 -3.60 -2.39
C LEU A 90 9.01 -3.80 -1.03
N VAL A 91 8.60 -2.70 -0.40
CA VAL A 91 7.71 -2.73 0.77
C VAL A 91 6.29 -2.95 0.28
N MET A 92 5.69 -4.07 0.64
CA MET A 92 4.36 -4.48 0.23
C MET A 92 3.37 -4.24 1.38
N ASN A 93 2.44 -3.31 1.22
CA ASN A 93 1.42 -2.98 2.21
C ASN A 93 0.22 -3.89 2.05
N PHE A 94 0.03 -4.81 3.03
CA PHE A 94 -1.00 -5.85 2.98
C PHE A 94 -2.24 -5.49 3.74
N LEU A 95 -3.40 -5.79 3.14
CA LEU A 95 -4.68 -5.83 3.82
C LEU A 95 -4.89 -7.18 4.49
N MET A 96 -5.26 -7.15 5.77
CA MET A 96 -5.29 -8.34 6.60
C MET A 96 -6.59 -9.12 6.55
N SER A 97 -7.64 -8.56 5.93
CA SER A 97 -8.92 -9.26 5.75
C SER A 97 -9.62 -8.85 4.46
N ASN A 98 -10.37 -9.78 3.92
CA ASN A 98 -11.32 -9.57 2.83
C ASN A 98 -12.75 -9.83 3.31
N LEU A 99 -13.77 -9.55 2.48
CA LEU A 99 -15.16 -9.92 2.80
C LEU A 99 -15.36 -11.44 2.73
N ASN A 100 -16.01 -12.03 3.72
CA ASN A 100 -16.37 -13.46 3.71
C ASN A 100 -17.66 -13.68 2.93
N PHE A 101 -17.57 -13.74 1.61
CA PHE A 101 -18.75 -13.87 0.75
C PHE A 101 -19.59 -15.12 1.06
N GLN A 102 -18.99 -16.23 1.48
CA GLN A 102 -19.72 -17.45 1.84
C GLN A 102 -20.60 -17.25 3.08
N LYS A 103 -20.06 -16.70 4.16
CA LYS A 103 -20.85 -16.38 5.36
C LYS A 103 -21.91 -15.32 5.07
N MET A 104 -21.59 -14.34 4.25
CA MET A 104 -22.52 -13.29 3.87
C MET A 104 -23.70 -13.83 3.03
N ILE A 105 -23.47 -14.85 2.19
CA ILE A 105 -24.54 -15.55 1.46
C ILE A 105 -25.51 -16.21 2.44
N ALA A 106 -25.02 -16.91 3.45
CA ALA A 106 -25.84 -17.56 4.47
C ALA A 106 -26.72 -16.55 5.23
N GLY A 107 -26.19 -15.33 5.50
CA GLY A 107 -26.93 -14.21 6.09
C GLY A 107 -27.74 -13.36 5.10
N ASN A 108 -28.01 -13.88 3.88
CA ASN A 108 -28.68 -13.15 2.80
C ASN A 108 -28.07 -11.78 2.48
N ARG A 109 -26.76 -11.62 2.69
CA ARG A 109 -25.97 -10.40 2.48
C ARG A 109 -26.51 -9.16 3.25
N GLN A 110 -27.13 -9.41 4.40
CA GLN A 110 -27.65 -8.34 5.27
C GLN A 110 -26.58 -7.80 6.23
N GLN A 111 -25.57 -8.61 6.52
CA GLN A 111 -24.48 -8.27 7.42
C GLN A 111 -23.13 -8.46 6.72
N MET A 112 -22.18 -7.64 7.10
CA MET A 112 -20.82 -7.73 6.62
C MET A 112 -20.02 -8.69 7.52
N GLU A 113 -19.34 -9.63 6.87
CA GLU A 113 -18.46 -10.59 7.53
C GLU A 113 -17.05 -10.51 6.92
N LEU A 114 -16.02 -10.55 7.76
CA LEU A 114 -14.63 -10.52 7.34
C LEU A 114 -13.99 -11.90 7.41
N LEU A 115 -13.13 -12.18 6.43
CA LEU A 115 -12.26 -13.36 6.38
C LEU A 115 -10.83 -12.89 6.54
N PRO A 116 -10.14 -13.25 7.64
CA PRO A 116 -8.72 -12.98 7.81
C PRO A 116 -7.87 -13.63 6.71
N LEU A 117 -6.81 -12.97 6.28
CA LEU A 117 -5.90 -13.50 5.24
C LEU A 117 -5.26 -14.83 5.65
N THR A 118 -5.13 -15.10 6.96
CA THR A 118 -4.66 -16.37 7.53
C THR A 118 -5.62 -17.54 7.30
N GLU A 119 -6.88 -17.27 6.95
CA GLU A 119 -7.89 -18.29 6.65
C GLU A 119 -8.04 -18.54 5.13
N GLY A 120 -7.30 -17.81 4.30
CA GLY A 120 -7.27 -17.98 2.86
C GLY A 120 -8.02 -16.89 2.10
N LEU A 121 -8.48 -17.24 0.90
CA LEU A 121 -9.21 -16.33 0.01
C LEU A 121 -10.73 -16.59 0.10
N PRO A 122 -11.56 -15.55 -0.07
CA PRO A 122 -13.01 -15.67 0.13
C PRO A 122 -13.72 -16.31 -1.07
N GLY A 123 -14.78 -17.09 -0.75
CA GLY A 123 -15.70 -17.60 -1.77
C GLY A 123 -15.03 -18.44 -2.85
N SER A 124 -15.29 -18.09 -4.10
CA SER A 124 -14.74 -18.78 -5.29
C SER A 124 -13.37 -18.25 -5.74
N TRP A 125 -12.78 -17.32 -5.00
CA TRP A 125 -11.45 -16.81 -5.31
C TRP A 125 -10.39 -17.90 -5.26
N LYS A 126 -9.64 -18.09 -6.36
CA LYS A 126 -8.56 -19.05 -6.47
C LYS A 126 -7.31 -18.38 -7.02
N ARG A 127 -6.22 -18.40 -6.23
CA ARG A 127 -4.89 -17.93 -6.63
C ARG A 127 -3.86 -18.93 -6.15
N PRO A 128 -3.75 -20.09 -6.85
CA PRO A 128 -2.80 -21.15 -6.45
C PRO A 128 -1.38 -20.60 -6.41
N GLY A 129 -0.63 -20.97 -5.37
CA GLY A 129 0.77 -20.54 -5.21
C GLY A 129 1.00 -19.10 -4.79
N LEU A 130 -0.03 -18.25 -4.68
CA LEU A 130 0.14 -16.83 -4.39
C LEU A 130 0.84 -16.58 -3.04
N PHE A 131 0.36 -17.20 -1.97
CA PHE A 131 0.94 -17.01 -0.63
C PHE A 131 2.36 -17.58 -0.53
N GLU A 132 2.67 -18.61 -1.35
CA GLU A 132 4.03 -19.13 -1.45
C GLU A 132 4.94 -18.16 -2.18
N ALA A 133 4.47 -17.54 -3.28
CA ALA A 133 5.24 -16.52 -4.01
C ALA A 133 5.58 -15.32 -3.12
N TYR A 134 4.66 -14.87 -2.24
CA TYR A 134 4.96 -13.84 -1.24
C TYR A 134 6.06 -14.29 -0.28
N ARG A 135 5.92 -15.48 0.33
CA ARG A 135 6.91 -16.01 1.29
C ARG A 135 8.29 -16.17 0.67
N GLN A 136 8.34 -16.67 -0.56
CA GLN A 136 9.60 -16.83 -1.27
C GLN A 136 10.28 -15.49 -1.54
N GLY A 137 9.54 -14.50 -2.03
CA GLY A 137 10.10 -13.17 -2.26
C GLY A 137 10.58 -12.47 -0.98
N MET A 138 9.91 -12.74 0.16
CA MET A 138 10.37 -12.28 1.48
C MET A 138 11.63 -13.03 1.95
N ALA A 139 11.70 -14.34 1.76
CA ALA A 139 12.88 -15.13 2.08
C ALA A 139 14.10 -14.71 1.25
N ASP A 140 13.88 -14.31 -0.01
CA ASP A 140 14.91 -13.80 -0.91
C ASP A 140 15.34 -12.35 -0.56
N GLY A 141 14.66 -11.67 0.38
CA GLY A 141 14.91 -10.29 0.75
C GLY A 141 14.47 -9.26 -0.31
N ILE A 142 13.65 -9.68 -1.26
CA ILE A 142 13.11 -8.82 -2.33
C ILE A 142 11.81 -8.12 -1.89
N PHE A 143 11.02 -8.76 -1.06
CA PHE A 143 9.79 -8.19 -0.50
C PHE A 143 9.92 -7.98 1.01
N TYR A 144 9.37 -6.87 1.48
CA TYR A 144 9.25 -6.57 2.89
C TYR A 144 7.78 -6.28 3.22
N PRO A 145 7.14 -7.07 4.11
CA PRO A 145 5.73 -6.88 4.41
C PRO A 145 5.52 -5.68 5.33
N ALA A 146 4.48 -4.90 5.03
CA ALA A 146 4.01 -3.79 5.83
C ALA A 146 2.49 -3.83 5.98
N LEU A 147 1.95 -3.12 6.96
CA LEU A 147 0.52 -3.14 7.27
C LEU A 147 -0.23 -2.08 6.48
N HIS A 148 -1.28 -2.50 5.74
CA HIS A 148 -2.20 -1.56 5.07
C HIS A 148 -3.56 -1.46 5.78
N GLY A 149 -3.73 -2.12 6.92
CA GLY A 149 -4.95 -2.14 7.69
C GLY A 149 -5.66 -3.49 7.70
N LEU A 150 -6.82 -3.52 8.34
CA LEU A 150 -7.71 -4.69 8.37
C LEU A 150 -8.51 -4.80 7.09
N THR A 151 -9.09 -3.67 6.64
CA THR A 151 -9.84 -3.51 5.39
C THR A 151 -9.41 -2.23 4.69
N HIS A 152 -9.69 -2.10 3.37
CA HIS A 152 -9.39 -0.85 2.67
C HIS A 152 -10.53 0.18 2.77
N PHE A 153 -11.69 -0.20 3.25
CA PHE A 153 -12.91 0.61 3.31
C PHE A 153 -13.41 0.77 4.75
N CYS A 154 -14.27 1.76 4.98
CA CYS A 154 -14.89 1.98 6.28
C CYS A 154 -16.02 1.00 6.53
N SER A 155 -15.83 0.03 7.42
CA SER A 155 -16.83 -0.97 7.78
C SER A 155 -18.11 -0.33 8.30
N LEU A 156 -18.00 0.71 9.13
CA LEU A 156 -19.17 1.42 9.67
C LEU A 156 -19.99 2.13 8.58
N ALA A 157 -19.34 2.65 7.52
CA ALA A 157 -20.06 3.25 6.38
C ALA A 157 -20.85 2.18 5.61
N ALA A 158 -20.24 1.02 5.37
CA ALA A 158 -20.91 -0.10 4.70
C ALA A 158 -22.10 -0.64 5.54
N GLU A 159 -21.89 -0.84 6.84
CA GLU A 159 -22.94 -1.29 7.77
C GLU A 159 -24.12 -0.29 7.85
N HIS A 160 -23.81 1.01 7.91
CA HIS A 160 -24.83 2.05 7.89
C HIS A 160 -25.67 2.02 6.62
N VAL A 161 -25.03 1.88 5.46
CA VAL A 161 -25.72 1.77 4.16
C VAL A 161 -26.60 0.53 4.11
N LEU A 162 -26.13 -0.61 4.58
CA LEU A 162 -26.91 -1.85 4.62
C LEU A 162 -28.13 -1.73 5.53
N ALA A 163 -27.97 -1.15 6.71
CA ALA A 163 -29.06 -0.93 7.67
C ALA A 163 -30.13 0.03 7.13
N LYS A 164 -29.69 1.09 6.40
CA LYS A 164 -30.60 2.06 5.79
C LYS A 164 -31.37 1.47 4.58
N GLY A 165 -30.78 0.52 3.87
CA GLY A 165 -31.33 -0.02 2.63
C GLY A 165 -31.27 0.95 1.45
N GLY A 166 -32.03 0.66 0.38
CA GLY A 166 -32.13 1.46 -0.83
C GLY A 166 -30.98 1.23 -1.80
N GLU A 167 -30.87 2.09 -2.83
CA GLU A 167 -29.99 1.92 -3.99
C GLU A 167 -28.52 1.59 -3.65
N ARG A 168 -27.94 2.25 -2.64
CA ARG A 168 -26.53 2.00 -2.25
C ARG A 168 -26.37 0.61 -1.63
N ALA A 169 -27.31 0.16 -0.82
CA ALA A 169 -27.30 -1.19 -0.26
C ALA A 169 -27.50 -2.25 -1.35
N ASP A 170 -28.37 -1.99 -2.31
CA ASP A 170 -28.62 -2.89 -3.45
C ASP A 170 -27.39 -2.95 -4.37
N LEU A 171 -26.70 -1.82 -4.55
CA LEU A 171 -25.43 -1.75 -5.27
C LEU A 171 -24.37 -2.62 -4.58
N LEU A 172 -24.18 -2.51 -3.25
CA LEU A 172 -23.26 -3.38 -2.51
C LEU A 172 -23.61 -4.85 -2.68
N ARG A 173 -24.88 -5.21 -2.50
CA ARG A 173 -25.33 -6.60 -2.64
C ARG A 173 -25.09 -7.13 -4.06
N THR A 174 -25.24 -6.27 -5.08
CA THR A 174 -24.95 -6.62 -6.48
C THR A 174 -23.48 -6.94 -6.67
N PHE A 175 -22.59 -6.13 -6.12
CA PHE A 175 -21.15 -6.40 -6.15
C PHE A 175 -20.81 -7.68 -5.39
N TRP A 176 -21.39 -7.91 -4.23
CA TRP A 176 -21.14 -9.09 -3.40
C TRP A 176 -21.66 -10.38 -4.02
N LYS A 177 -22.70 -10.33 -4.87
CA LYS A 177 -23.13 -11.48 -5.68
C LYS A 177 -22.06 -11.91 -6.68
N ALA A 178 -21.30 -10.96 -7.21
CA ALA A 178 -20.16 -11.22 -8.09
C ALA A 178 -18.84 -11.44 -7.32
N GLU A 179 -18.89 -11.62 -6.00
CA GLU A 179 -17.73 -11.75 -5.11
C GLU A 179 -16.69 -10.63 -5.28
N THR A 180 -17.19 -9.43 -5.52
CA THR A 180 -16.42 -8.19 -5.62
C THR A 180 -16.81 -7.32 -4.43
N PRO A 181 -15.85 -6.82 -3.60
CA PRO A 181 -16.19 -6.04 -2.42
C PRO A 181 -16.84 -4.70 -2.78
N TYR A 182 -16.19 -3.94 -3.61
CA TYR A 182 -16.58 -2.62 -4.09
C TYR A 182 -15.59 -2.14 -5.16
N ILE A 183 -15.95 -1.05 -5.84
CA ILE A 183 -15.03 -0.27 -6.68
C ILE A 183 -15.09 1.17 -6.16
N TYR A 184 -13.98 1.68 -5.59
CA TYR A 184 -13.95 2.93 -4.82
C TYR A 184 -14.48 4.14 -5.61
N TRP A 185 -14.02 4.36 -6.84
CA TRP A 185 -14.42 5.53 -7.61
C TRP A 185 -15.94 5.55 -7.95
N ARG A 186 -16.61 4.37 -7.86
CA ARG A 186 -18.07 4.23 -8.02
C ARG A 186 -18.81 4.37 -6.69
N MET A 187 -18.11 4.10 -5.59
CA MET A 187 -18.68 4.10 -4.23
C MET A 187 -17.83 4.96 -3.28
N PRO A 188 -17.57 6.26 -3.58
CA PRO A 188 -16.70 7.08 -2.73
C PRO A 188 -17.25 7.27 -1.31
N TRP A 189 -18.55 7.03 -1.11
CA TRP A 189 -19.22 7.06 0.17
C TRP A 189 -18.82 5.88 1.10
N ILE A 190 -18.17 4.85 0.58
CA ILE A 190 -17.71 3.71 1.40
C ILE A 190 -16.50 4.08 2.30
N GLY A 191 -15.82 5.18 1.98
CA GLY A 191 -14.70 5.71 2.75
C GLY A 191 -13.47 4.83 2.77
N TYR A 192 -12.65 5.03 3.81
CA TYR A 192 -11.44 4.27 4.11
C TYR A 192 -11.50 3.75 5.53
N GLU A 193 -10.72 2.76 5.88
CA GLU A 193 -10.83 2.03 7.15
C GLU A 193 -11.01 2.94 8.37
N TYR A 194 -10.20 4.01 8.48
CA TYR A 194 -10.23 4.92 9.62
C TYR A 194 -11.04 6.20 9.38
N TYR A 195 -11.63 6.34 8.19
CA TYR A 195 -12.33 7.56 7.79
C TYR A 195 -13.69 7.26 7.17
N ASN A 196 -14.75 7.75 7.82
CA ASN A 196 -16.12 7.68 7.32
C ASN A 196 -16.49 9.00 6.62
N PRO A 197 -16.82 9.02 5.32
CA PRO A 197 -17.24 10.23 4.63
C PRO A 197 -18.73 10.55 4.83
N GLU A 198 -19.53 9.64 5.41
CA GLU A 198 -20.98 9.76 5.52
C GLU A 198 -21.42 10.53 6.77
N LYS A 199 -22.33 11.47 6.58
CA LYS A 199 -22.94 12.21 7.70
C LYS A 199 -24.02 11.35 8.41
N PRO A 200 -24.24 11.58 9.70
CA PRO A 200 -23.73 12.66 10.54
C PRO A 200 -22.32 12.43 11.09
N GLN A 201 -21.69 11.30 10.83
CA GLN A 201 -20.42 10.86 11.42
C GLN A 201 -19.23 11.01 10.44
N ALA A 202 -19.32 11.97 9.49
CA ALA A 202 -18.24 12.23 8.56
C ALA A 202 -16.96 12.64 9.30
N GLY A 203 -15.84 11.94 9.02
CA GLY A 203 -14.55 12.22 9.65
C GLY A 203 -13.81 10.96 10.07
N PHE A 204 -12.73 11.14 10.83
CA PHE A 204 -12.03 10.02 11.43
C PHE A 204 -12.90 9.29 12.45
N LEU A 205 -12.77 7.97 12.50
CA LEU A 205 -13.44 7.15 13.48
C LEU A 205 -12.90 7.47 14.89
N ALA A 206 -13.71 7.19 15.92
CA ALA A 206 -13.26 7.32 17.30
C ALA A 206 -12.01 6.47 17.57
N ALA A 207 -11.12 6.97 18.43
CA ALA A 207 -9.82 6.38 18.73
C ALA A 207 -9.91 4.87 19.07
N GLU A 208 -10.91 4.47 19.87
CA GLU A 208 -11.11 3.07 20.27
C GLU A 208 -11.46 2.17 19.10
N LYS A 209 -12.21 2.68 18.11
CA LYS A 209 -12.56 1.93 16.89
C LYS A 209 -11.34 1.75 16.01
N GLN A 210 -10.54 2.80 15.81
CA GLN A 210 -9.27 2.72 15.09
C GLN A 210 -8.32 1.74 15.78
N ALA A 211 -8.11 1.88 17.09
CA ALA A 211 -7.21 1.01 17.87
C ALA A 211 -7.65 -0.46 17.84
N SER A 212 -8.95 -0.75 17.89
CA SER A 212 -9.48 -2.12 17.80
C SER A 212 -9.19 -2.74 16.43
N SER A 213 -9.44 -2.01 15.34
CA SER A 213 -9.17 -2.47 13.98
C SER A 213 -7.67 -2.70 13.76
N ILE A 214 -6.83 -1.74 14.16
CA ILE A 214 -5.38 -1.80 14.04
C ILE A 214 -4.80 -2.99 14.80
N ARG A 215 -5.24 -3.21 16.04
CA ARG A 215 -4.79 -4.36 16.86
C ARG A 215 -5.12 -5.68 16.18
N ARG A 216 -6.38 -5.84 15.73
CA ARG A 216 -6.81 -7.04 15.00
C ARG A 216 -6.00 -7.26 13.72
N ALA A 217 -5.75 -6.20 12.96
CA ALA A 217 -4.92 -6.27 11.76
C ALA A 217 -3.48 -6.69 12.08
N ALA A 218 -2.87 -6.10 13.12
CA ALA A 218 -1.52 -6.43 13.57
C ALA A 218 -1.39 -7.88 14.08
N GLU A 219 -2.41 -8.41 14.75
CA GLU A 219 -2.47 -9.82 15.18
C GLU A 219 -2.51 -10.78 13.99
N ILE A 220 -3.36 -10.50 12.99
CA ILE A 220 -3.45 -11.30 11.76
C ILE A 220 -2.12 -11.21 10.99
N PHE A 221 -1.55 -10.01 10.87
CA PHE A 221 -0.26 -9.77 10.23
C PHE A 221 0.86 -10.62 10.90
N ALA A 222 0.95 -10.56 12.23
CA ALA A 222 1.95 -11.31 12.97
C ALA A 222 1.80 -12.83 12.77
N LYS A 223 0.57 -13.32 12.69
CA LYS A 223 0.29 -14.74 12.42
C LYS A 223 0.63 -15.12 10.97
N PHE A 224 0.34 -14.25 9.99
CA PHE A 224 0.54 -14.55 8.57
C PHE A 224 2.01 -14.48 8.15
N PHE A 225 2.75 -13.47 8.66
CA PHE A 225 4.15 -13.21 8.30
C PHE A 225 5.16 -13.68 9.36
N SER A 226 4.72 -14.22 10.50
CA SER A 226 5.59 -14.61 11.63
C SER A 226 6.46 -13.46 12.17
N MET A 227 6.01 -12.22 12.02
CA MET A 227 6.69 -11.01 12.49
C MET A 227 5.67 -9.90 12.81
N LYS A 228 6.03 -8.96 13.71
CA LYS A 228 5.21 -7.77 13.95
C LYS A 228 5.39 -6.75 12.81
N PRO A 229 4.36 -5.97 12.48
CA PRO A 229 4.49 -4.88 11.50
C PRO A 229 5.40 -3.77 12.07
N ILE A 230 6.43 -3.40 11.33
CA ILE A 230 7.31 -2.25 11.65
C ILE A 230 6.86 -1.01 10.89
N SER A 231 6.26 -1.19 9.72
CA SER A 231 5.78 -0.11 8.86
C SER A 231 4.29 -0.27 8.58
N ALA A 232 3.61 0.86 8.41
CA ALA A 232 2.20 0.90 8.03
C ALA A 232 1.89 2.07 7.08
N CYS A 233 0.91 1.83 6.20
CA CYS A 233 0.27 2.82 5.36
C CYS A 233 -1.24 2.78 5.60
N ALA A 234 -1.86 3.91 5.93
CA ALA A 234 -3.31 3.93 6.07
C ALA A 234 -4.00 3.85 4.70
N PRO A 235 -5.10 3.10 4.54
CA PRO A 235 -5.90 3.14 3.33
C PRO A 235 -6.28 4.56 2.93
N GLY A 236 -6.01 4.92 1.66
CA GLY A 236 -6.21 6.27 1.16
C GLY A 236 -5.40 7.36 1.87
N TYR A 237 -4.32 6.98 2.55
CA TYR A 237 -3.47 7.88 3.37
C TYR A 237 -4.24 8.61 4.47
N ARG A 238 -5.34 8.02 4.95
CA ARG A 238 -6.20 8.59 5.98
C ARG A 238 -5.78 8.13 7.37
N ALA A 239 -4.69 8.69 7.88
CA ALA A 239 -4.23 8.54 9.25
C ALA A 239 -4.35 9.88 10.00
N ASN A 240 -4.57 9.81 11.31
CA ASN A 240 -4.52 10.95 12.23
C ASN A 240 -3.67 10.57 13.45
N HIS A 241 -3.59 11.46 14.44
CA HIS A 241 -2.83 11.20 15.68
C HIS A 241 -3.27 9.90 16.38
N ASP A 242 -4.59 9.63 16.49
CA ASP A 242 -5.10 8.41 17.12
C ASP A 242 -4.67 7.15 16.36
N THR A 243 -4.59 7.23 15.02
CA THR A 243 -4.06 6.15 14.18
C THR A 243 -2.59 5.87 14.52
N HIS A 244 -1.76 6.92 14.58
CA HIS A 244 -0.33 6.79 14.89
C HIS A 244 -0.12 6.26 16.32
N LEU A 245 -0.87 6.72 17.28
CA LEU A 245 -0.81 6.22 18.65
C LEU A 245 -1.14 4.72 18.72
N ALA A 246 -2.20 4.28 18.04
CA ALA A 246 -2.58 2.87 17.98
C ALA A 246 -1.53 2.01 17.25
N TRP A 247 -0.94 2.52 16.16
CA TRP A 247 0.16 1.87 15.45
C TRP A 247 1.39 1.70 16.35
N SER A 248 1.81 2.76 17.04
CA SER A 248 2.95 2.73 17.98
C SER A 248 2.78 1.66 19.06
N GLN A 249 1.56 1.53 19.62
CA GLN A 249 1.20 0.50 20.61
C GLN A 249 1.28 -0.92 20.03
N CYS A 250 1.06 -1.10 18.71
CA CYS A 250 1.18 -2.39 18.03
C CYS A 250 2.59 -2.70 17.53
N GLY A 251 3.56 -1.79 17.72
CA GLY A 251 4.96 -1.99 17.35
C GLY A 251 5.36 -1.35 16.02
N VAL A 252 4.44 -0.66 15.34
CA VAL A 252 4.76 0.14 14.15
C VAL A 252 5.68 1.29 14.54
N ARG A 253 6.70 1.54 13.72
CA ARG A 253 7.72 2.57 13.89
C ARG A 253 7.84 3.49 12.69
N VAL A 254 7.22 3.13 11.57
CA VAL A 254 7.26 3.88 10.32
C VAL A 254 5.85 4.06 9.77
N ALA A 255 5.48 5.30 9.48
CA ALA A 255 4.25 5.66 8.77
C ALA A 255 4.58 6.07 7.34
N GLN A 256 3.93 5.46 6.37
CA GLN A 256 3.99 5.83 4.97
C GLN A 256 2.85 6.80 4.65
N ASN A 257 3.19 7.93 4.05
CA ASN A 257 2.25 8.98 3.67
C ASN A 257 2.21 9.18 2.16
N GLY A 258 1.11 9.75 1.67
CA GLY A 258 0.89 9.98 0.24
C GLY A 258 1.93 10.87 -0.42
N SER A 259 1.89 10.90 -1.75
CA SER A 259 2.81 11.64 -2.60
C SER A 259 2.64 13.15 -2.46
N GLY A 260 3.75 13.87 -2.57
CA GLY A 260 3.78 15.32 -2.50
C GLY A 260 5.16 15.87 -2.83
N SER A 261 5.42 17.10 -2.36
CA SER A 261 6.77 17.66 -2.41
C SER A 261 7.74 16.79 -1.60
N PRO A 262 9.02 16.68 -2.00
CA PRO A 262 10.01 15.92 -1.25
C PRO A 262 10.17 16.47 0.16
N LEU A 263 9.54 15.84 1.13
CA LEU A 263 9.67 16.15 2.55
C LEU A 263 10.72 15.25 3.18
N ALA A 264 11.51 15.84 4.09
CA ALA A 264 12.46 15.06 4.88
C ALA A 264 11.69 14.08 5.78
N PRO A 265 12.16 12.83 5.94
CA PRO A 265 11.66 11.95 6.98
C PRO A 265 11.68 12.66 8.34
N HIS A 266 10.64 12.51 9.13
CA HIS A 266 10.55 13.18 10.43
C HIS A 266 9.89 12.30 11.49
N MET A 267 10.32 12.49 12.74
CA MET A 267 9.75 11.78 13.89
C MET A 267 8.62 12.60 14.49
N ASP A 268 7.45 11.99 14.66
CA ASP A 268 6.31 12.61 15.35
C ASP A 268 6.34 12.37 16.87
N ASP A 269 5.31 12.86 17.57
CA ASP A 269 5.14 12.73 19.01
C ASP A 269 4.73 11.33 19.49
N CYS A 270 4.32 10.46 18.56
CA CYS A 270 4.09 9.03 18.80
C CYS A 270 5.35 8.17 18.61
N GLU A 271 6.52 8.79 18.38
CA GLU A 271 7.80 8.15 18.05
C GLU A 271 7.71 7.30 16.76
N ILE A 272 6.91 7.72 15.81
CA ILE A 272 6.79 7.13 14.48
C ILE A 272 7.57 7.99 13.48
N LEU A 273 8.42 7.35 12.67
CA LEU A 273 9.13 7.96 11.56
C LEU A 273 8.15 8.10 10.38
N ASN A 274 7.83 9.33 10.04
CA ASN A 274 6.96 9.65 8.91
C ASN A 274 7.77 9.72 7.62
N LEU A 275 7.40 8.93 6.64
CA LEU A 275 7.95 8.92 5.28
C LEU A 275 6.90 9.45 4.31
N HIS A 276 7.33 10.27 3.35
CA HIS A 276 6.45 10.82 2.32
C HIS A 276 6.89 10.32 0.94
N ARG A 277 5.97 9.74 0.19
CA ARG A 277 6.21 9.29 -1.18
C ARG A 277 6.51 10.49 -2.07
N THR A 278 7.41 10.33 -3.00
CA THR A 278 7.94 11.42 -3.83
C THR A 278 7.78 11.18 -5.32
N ILE A 279 7.63 9.91 -5.72
CA ILE A 279 7.58 9.50 -7.12
C ILE A 279 6.48 8.46 -7.28
N ASP A 280 5.47 8.75 -8.12
CA ASP A 280 4.42 7.80 -8.45
C ASP A 280 4.73 7.13 -9.80
N ILE A 281 5.03 5.84 -9.77
CA ILE A 281 5.17 5.00 -10.97
C ILE A 281 3.88 4.19 -11.11
N GLU A 282 2.90 4.73 -11.85
CA GLU A 282 1.54 4.20 -11.95
C GLU A 282 1.12 4.03 -13.43
N PRO A 283 1.79 3.17 -14.23
CA PRO A 283 1.50 3.05 -15.66
C PRO A 283 0.07 2.63 -15.98
N ALA A 284 -0.62 1.92 -15.06
CA ALA A 284 -2.03 1.61 -15.19
C ALA A 284 -2.92 2.86 -15.26
N MET A 285 -2.49 3.95 -14.62
CA MET A 285 -3.22 5.21 -14.52
C MET A 285 -2.62 6.29 -15.43
N ARG A 286 -1.31 6.44 -15.35
CA ARG A 286 -0.54 7.44 -16.09
C ARG A 286 0.91 7.01 -16.16
N ASP A 287 1.46 6.95 -17.35
CA ASP A 287 2.88 6.73 -17.55
C ASP A 287 3.60 8.05 -17.85
N LEU A 288 4.84 8.17 -17.38
CA LEU A 288 5.73 9.30 -17.63
C LEU A 288 7.01 8.78 -18.30
N PRO A 289 7.71 9.63 -19.05
CA PRO A 289 9.04 9.28 -19.57
C PRO A 289 10.00 8.93 -18.42
N ILE A 290 10.86 7.94 -18.63
CA ILE A 290 11.83 7.46 -17.63
C ILE A 290 12.70 8.59 -17.07
N GLU A 291 13.13 9.50 -17.95
CA GLU A 291 13.94 10.66 -17.60
C GLU A 291 13.25 11.54 -16.56
N LYS A 292 11.91 11.59 -16.58
CA LYS A 292 11.14 12.36 -15.62
C LYS A 292 11.17 11.73 -14.24
N TYR A 293 11.01 10.42 -14.15
CA TYR A 293 11.14 9.69 -12.88
C TYR A 293 12.55 9.83 -12.30
N VAL A 294 13.59 9.72 -13.15
CA VAL A 294 14.99 9.91 -12.72
C VAL A 294 15.23 11.33 -12.20
N GLN A 295 14.73 12.36 -12.90
CA GLN A 295 14.83 13.76 -12.44
C GLN A 295 14.17 13.98 -11.08
N LEU A 296 13.03 13.34 -10.81
CA LEU A 296 12.37 13.42 -9.51
C LEU A 296 13.24 12.79 -8.40
N ALA A 297 13.86 11.64 -8.68
CA ALA A 297 14.79 10.99 -7.73
C ALA A 297 16.03 11.86 -7.47
N GLU A 298 16.64 12.41 -8.52
CA GLU A 298 17.78 13.35 -8.41
C GLU A 298 17.41 14.58 -7.56
N GLY A 299 16.18 15.10 -7.71
CA GLY A 299 15.66 16.17 -6.86
C GLY A 299 15.55 15.81 -5.38
N CYS A 300 15.25 14.53 -5.06
CA CYS A 300 15.27 14.03 -3.68
C CYS A 300 16.72 13.96 -3.15
N PHE A 301 17.62 13.37 -3.91
CA PHE A 301 19.02 13.22 -3.51
C PHE A 301 19.72 14.56 -3.30
N ALA A 302 19.45 15.55 -4.16
CA ALA A 302 19.98 16.90 -4.01
C ALA A 302 19.55 17.58 -2.70
N ARG A 303 18.42 17.18 -2.13
CA ARG A 303 17.92 17.66 -0.82
C ARG A 303 18.40 16.78 0.35
N GLY A 304 19.09 15.69 0.07
CA GLY A 304 19.49 14.70 1.07
C GLY A 304 18.30 13.90 1.62
N VAL A 305 17.20 13.75 0.87
CA VAL A 305 16.06 12.94 1.27
C VAL A 305 15.97 11.67 0.41
N PRO A 306 15.41 10.56 0.91
CA PRO A 306 15.28 9.34 0.13
C PRO A 306 14.32 9.55 -1.05
N ALA A 307 14.61 8.95 -2.20
CA ALA A 307 13.65 8.79 -3.27
C ALA A 307 12.70 7.64 -2.91
N ILE A 308 11.45 7.98 -2.57
CA ILE A 308 10.41 7.02 -2.17
C ILE A 308 9.42 6.85 -3.31
N ILE A 309 9.51 5.71 -3.97
CA ILE A 309 8.71 5.34 -5.13
C ILE A 309 7.42 4.69 -4.66
N SER A 310 6.29 5.19 -5.16
CA SER A 310 4.96 4.63 -4.95
C SER A 310 4.50 3.87 -6.18
N VAL A 311 3.99 2.67 -6.00
CA VAL A 311 3.34 1.89 -7.05
C VAL A 311 2.25 1.01 -6.42
N HIS A 312 1.00 1.09 -6.88
CA HIS A 312 -0.09 0.26 -6.34
C HIS A 312 -0.11 -1.12 -7.00
N ALA A 313 -0.57 -2.13 -6.28
CA ALA A 313 -0.64 -3.53 -6.73
C ALA A 313 -1.37 -3.70 -8.08
N ILE A 314 -2.37 -2.85 -8.38
CA ILE A 314 -3.07 -2.87 -9.67
C ILE A 314 -2.12 -2.85 -10.87
N ASN A 315 -0.98 -2.16 -10.75
CA ASN A 315 0.01 -2.05 -11.82
C ASN A 315 0.70 -3.38 -12.16
N PHE A 316 0.63 -4.35 -11.25
CA PHE A 316 1.20 -5.69 -11.43
C PHE A 316 0.15 -6.73 -11.82
N HIS A 317 -1.13 -6.37 -11.89
CA HIS A 317 -2.20 -7.32 -12.25
C HIS A 317 -2.21 -7.64 -13.74
N SER A 318 -2.52 -8.91 -14.08
CA SER A 318 -2.62 -9.38 -15.45
C SER A 318 -3.91 -10.15 -15.78
N THR A 319 -4.75 -10.47 -14.78
CA THR A 319 -5.94 -11.35 -14.95
C THR A 319 -7.02 -10.75 -15.86
N LEU A 320 -7.47 -9.53 -15.59
CA LEU A 320 -8.53 -8.85 -16.34
C LEU A 320 -7.98 -7.94 -17.44
N LYS A 321 -6.90 -7.27 -17.13
CA LYS A 321 -6.15 -6.41 -18.04
C LYS A 321 -4.67 -6.52 -17.70
N ASN A 322 -3.83 -6.66 -18.70
CA ASN A 322 -2.39 -6.77 -18.50
C ASN A 322 -1.77 -5.39 -18.22
N PHE A 323 -1.78 -4.99 -16.95
CA PHE A 323 -1.03 -3.85 -16.44
C PHE A 323 0.42 -4.22 -16.08
N ARG A 324 0.67 -5.50 -15.77
CA ARG A 324 1.97 -6.01 -15.34
C ARG A 324 3.09 -5.74 -16.33
N THR A 325 2.90 -6.10 -17.58
CA THR A 325 3.98 -6.02 -18.58
C THR A 325 4.52 -4.60 -18.73
N PRO A 326 3.71 -3.57 -19.03
CA PRO A 326 4.23 -2.20 -19.14
C PRO A 326 4.83 -1.69 -17.84
N THR A 327 4.24 -2.03 -16.69
CA THR A 327 4.75 -1.59 -15.38
C THR A 327 6.13 -2.18 -15.08
N LEU A 328 6.33 -3.48 -15.32
CA LEU A 328 7.62 -4.12 -15.10
C LEU A 328 8.69 -3.56 -16.05
N GLN A 329 8.34 -3.22 -17.29
CA GLN A 329 9.24 -2.56 -18.25
C GLN A 329 9.64 -1.17 -17.76
N THR A 330 8.67 -0.35 -17.35
CA THR A 330 8.93 0.99 -16.79
C THR A 330 9.82 0.91 -15.55
N LEU A 331 9.53 -0.02 -14.63
CA LEU A 331 10.31 -0.21 -13.40
C LEU A 331 11.76 -0.65 -13.71
N ASP A 332 11.94 -1.60 -14.60
CA ASP A 332 13.24 -2.12 -15.03
C ASP A 332 14.11 -1.01 -15.67
N LEU A 333 13.53 -0.23 -16.58
CA LEU A 333 14.21 0.90 -17.23
C LEU A 333 14.54 2.01 -16.23
N PHE A 334 13.62 2.35 -15.33
CA PHE A 334 13.84 3.36 -14.32
C PHE A 334 14.98 2.99 -13.37
N LEU A 335 14.96 1.77 -12.81
CA LEU A 335 16.00 1.30 -11.90
C LEU A 335 17.35 1.20 -12.59
N SER A 336 17.41 0.73 -13.84
CA SER A 336 18.64 0.70 -14.67
C SER A 336 19.21 2.09 -14.89
N ALA A 337 18.38 3.06 -15.28
CA ALA A 337 18.81 4.43 -15.52
C ALA A 337 19.29 5.11 -14.22
N LEU A 338 18.62 4.84 -13.10
CA LEU A 338 18.98 5.40 -11.80
C LEU A 338 20.32 4.85 -11.31
N GLN A 339 20.55 3.54 -11.41
CA GLN A 339 21.82 2.90 -11.05
C GLN A 339 23.00 3.39 -11.91
N ALA A 340 22.77 3.58 -13.22
CA ALA A 340 23.81 4.10 -14.12
C ALA A 340 24.27 5.52 -13.74
N LYS A 341 23.34 6.37 -13.27
CA LYS A 341 23.62 7.74 -12.81
C LYS A 341 24.18 7.82 -11.39
N HIS A 342 23.72 6.91 -10.51
CA HIS A 342 24.07 6.90 -9.09
C HIS A 342 24.64 5.52 -8.69
N PRO A 343 25.89 5.22 -9.08
CA PRO A 343 26.49 3.90 -8.81
C PRO A 343 26.67 3.60 -7.31
N ASN A 344 26.57 4.62 -6.45
CA ASN A 344 26.65 4.51 -4.99
C ASN A 344 25.27 4.51 -4.30
N LEU A 345 24.17 4.37 -5.04
CA LEU A 345 22.83 4.29 -4.42
C LEU A 345 22.69 3.04 -3.53
N LEU A 346 21.79 3.12 -2.56
CA LEU A 346 21.41 2.04 -1.68
C LEU A 346 19.90 1.78 -1.78
N TYR A 347 19.56 0.50 -1.95
CA TYR A 347 18.17 0.04 -1.79
C TYR A 347 17.91 -0.25 -0.32
N VAL A 348 16.89 0.39 0.22
CA VAL A 348 16.48 0.24 1.62
C VAL A 348 14.96 0.04 1.71
N HIS A 349 14.51 -0.71 2.69
CA HIS A 349 13.10 -0.75 3.07
C HIS A 349 12.85 0.13 4.32
N ASP A 350 11.61 0.29 4.69
CA ASP A 350 11.19 1.20 5.77
C ASP A 350 11.87 0.92 7.11
N ALA A 351 12.03 -0.36 7.47
CA ALA A 351 12.71 -0.73 8.72
C ALA A 351 14.23 -0.42 8.67
N ASP A 352 14.86 -0.56 7.50
CA ASP A 352 16.26 -0.14 7.33
C ASP A 352 16.37 1.37 7.53
N LEU A 353 15.46 2.14 6.95
CA LEU A 353 15.49 3.60 7.06
C LEU A 353 15.28 4.04 8.52
N TYR A 354 14.40 3.37 9.25
CA TYR A 354 14.25 3.58 10.69
C TYR A 354 15.54 3.26 11.44
N ASP A 355 16.19 2.13 11.16
CA ASP A 355 17.48 1.77 11.77
C ASP A 355 18.59 2.75 11.42
N ILE A 356 18.65 3.24 10.18
CA ILE A 356 19.59 4.29 9.75
C ILE A 356 19.38 5.57 10.58
N VAL A 357 18.13 6.02 10.71
CA VAL A 357 17.80 7.22 11.50
C VAL A 357 18.17 7.04 12.96
N MET A 358 17.94 5.88 13.54
CA MET A 358 18.18 5.63 14.97
C MET A 358 19.63 5.30 15.30
N ARG A 359 20.42 4.77 14.35
CA ARG A 359 21.74 4.17 14.63
C ARG A 359 22.86 4.65 13.72
N GLY A 360 22.58 5.45 12.70
CA GLY A 360 23.55 5.94 11.72
C GLY A 360 24.17 4.86 10.85
N LYS A 361 23.48 3.72 10.64
CA LYS A 361 24.02 2.61 9.86
C LYS A 361 22.93 1.73 9.26
N LEU A 362 23.17 1.28 8.03
CA LEU A 362 22.43 0.21 7.37
C LEU A 362 23.03 -1.14 7.76
N ARG A 363 22.20 -2.11 8.11
CA ARG A 363 22.60 -3.51 8.31
C ARG A 363 22.02 -4.36 7.19
N ASN A 364 22.85 -5.12 6.53
CA ASN A 364 22.44 -6.13 5.55
C ASN A 364 23.30 -7.39 5.68
N SER A 365 23.04 -8.39 4.86
CA SER A 365 23.81 -9.66 4.84
C SER A 365 25.30 -9.48 4.50
N TYR A 366 25.68 -8.32 3.97
CA TYR A 366 27.07 -8.00 3.60
C TYR A 366 27.81 -7.19 4.67
N GLY A 367 27.14 -6.84 5.79
CA GLY A 367 27.79 -6.14 6.90
C GLY A 367 27.00 -4.93 7.41
N GLN A 368 27.75 -3.98 7.98
CA GLN A 368 27.23 -2.70 8.48
C GLN A 368 27.84 -1.57 7.68
N ILE A 369 26.98 -0.75 7.07
CA ILE A 369 27.38 0.39 6.27
C ILE A 369 27.06 1.66 7.07
N PRO A 370 28.07 2.47 7.47
CA PRO A 370 27.81 3.73 8.14
C PRO A 370 27.14 4.73 7.17
N ILE A 371 26.13 5.44 7.65
CA ILE A 371 25.42 6.46 6.90
C ILE A 371 25.35 7.73 7.76
N THR A 372 25.80 8.83 7.20
CA THR A 372 25.72 10.12 7.89
C THR A 372 24.29 10.63 7.88
N VAL A 373 23.71 10.76 9.07
CA VAL A 373 22.36 11.31 9.26
C VAL A 373 22.50 12.71 9.86
N LYS A 374 21.99 13.70 9.15
CA LYS A 374 21.90 15.07 9.65
C LYS A 374 20.51 15.27 10.26
N VAL A 375 20.48 15.75 11.50
CA VAL A 375 19.25 16.01 12.25
C VAL A 375 18.98 17.51 12.26
N ARG A 376 17.72 17.90 11.95
CA ARG A 376 17.24 19.27 12.11
C ARG A 376 16.09 19.22 13.13
N ASN A 377 16.12 20.13 14.09
CA ASN A 377 15.02 20.35 15.04
C ASN A 377 14.19 21.54 14.48
N ASN A 378 12.97 21.27 14.07
CA ASN A 378 12.03 22.25 13.51
C ASN A 378 11.07 22.75 14.59
#